data_15df29ea1ea247d3a8e12f985c8d71ac
#
_entry.id   15df29ea1ea247d3a8e12f985c8d71ac
#
_cell.length_a   1.000
_cell.length_b   1.000
_cell.length_c   1.000
_cell.angle_alpha   90.00
_cell.angle_beta   90.00
_cell.angle_gamma   90.00
#
_symmetry.space_group_name_H-M   'P 1'
#
loop_
_entity.id
_entity.type
_entity.pdbx_description
1 polymer ?
#
loop_
_entity_poly.entity_id
_entity_poly.type
_entity_poly.pdbx_seq_one_letter_code
_entity_poly.pdbx_strand_id
1 'polypeptide(L)'
;MVKLIAWNIARRDEAWRQLLDSGADIALLQEATEPPADVARRMEVDPSPWRTAGAGVHRPWRAAVVKLSSRVAVQWFEPKPLTDALPGDLAVSRPGTLAAAVVTPGTGEPFVVASMYAAWERPHTTTGSSWIYADGSVHRLIADLSALVGQQAGHRILAAGDLNILHGYGENGSPYWASRYATVFARMEAIGMRFVGPQAPAGRRADPWPDELPTASANVPTYHTTHQTPSTATRQLDFVFASVGLAEQVRVRARNEPDHWGPSDHCRIEIDIQ
;
A
#
# COMPACT_ATOMS: atom_id res chain seq x y z
N MET A 1 10.80 12.80 14.03
CA MET A 1 10.51 12.46 12.62
C MET A 1 10.68 10.96 12.46
N VAL A 2 9.64 10.27 11.93
CA VAL A 2 9.66 8.83 11.61
C VAL A 2 9.67 8.68 10.10
N LYS A 3 10.54 7.80 9.59
CA LYS A 3 10.67 7.53 8.14
C LYS A 3 10.08 6.18 7.80
N LEU A 4 9.20 6.16 6.81
CA LEU A 4 8.61 4.93 6.32
C LEU A 4 8.86 4.75 4.82
N ILE A 5 8.78 3.50 4.37
CA ILE A 5 8.74 3.13 2.96
C ILE A 5 7.48 2.31 2.72
N ALA A 6 6.68 2.66 1.70
CA ALA A 6 5.69 1.77 1.13
C ALA A 6 6.22 1.23 -0.21
N TRP A 7 6.13 -0.10 -0.41
CA TRP A 7 6.70 -0.71 -1.60
C TRP A 7 6.08 -2.08 -1.91
N ASN A 8 5.52 -2.23 -3.08
CA ASN A 8 5.26 -3.55 -3.64
C ASN A 8 6.62 -4.12 -4.12
N ILE A 9 7.12 -5.15 -3.44
CA ILE A 9 8.45 -5.71 -3.71
C ILE A 9 8.45 -6.83 -4.77
N ALA A 10 7.30 -7.10 -5.38
CA ALA A 10 7.16 -8.10 -6.45
C ALA A 10 7.86 -9.43 -6.13
N ARG A 11 7.88 -9.83 -4.88
CA ARG A 11 8.51 -11.09 -4.39
C ARG A 11 10.02 -11.15 -4.63
N ARG A 12 10.72 -10.01 -4.68
CA ARG A 12 12.15 -9.92 -4.98
C ARG A 12 12.99 -9.91 -3.70
N ASP A 13 13.89 -10.88 -3.57
CA ASP A 13 14.84 -10.95 -2.45
C ASP A 13 15.75 -9.72 -2.38
N GLU A 14 16.12 -9.17 -3.53
CA GLU A 14 16.96 -7.98 -3.60
C GLU A 14 16.26 -6.74 -3.01
N ALA A 15 14.93 -6.66 -3.12
CA ALA A 15 14.19 -5.57 -2.49
C ALA A 15 14.30 -5.63 -0.95
N TRP A 16 14.28 -6.82 -0.36
CA TRP A 16 14.52 -6.99 1.07
C TRP A 16 15.91 -6.48 1.50
N ARG A 17 16.94 -6.74 0.69
CA ARG A 17 18.30 -6.26 0.98
C ARG A 17 18.38 -4.74 0.92
N GLN A 18 17.76 -4.12 -0.09
CA GLN A 18 17.74 -2.67 -0.24
C GLN A 18 17.03 -1.94 0.90
N LEU A 19 16.09 -2.60 1.60
CA LEU A 19 15.44 -2.01 2.78
C LEU A 19 16.43 -1.73 3.92
N LEU A 20 17.44 -2.57 4.10
CA LEU A 20 18.43 -2.42 5.17
C LEU A 20 19.25 -1.13 5.06
N ASP A 21 19.47 -0.66 3.85
CA ASP A 21 20.27 0.53 3.56
C ASP A 21 19.41 1.78 3.34
N SER A 22 18.09 1.65 3.48
CA SER A 22 17.13 2.72 3.20
C SER A 22 17.12 3.84 4.23
N GLY A 23 17.58 3.56 5.46
CA GLY A 23 17.48 4.48 6.60
C GLY A 23 16.07 4.69 7.13
N ALA A 24 15.08 3.92 6.67
CA ALA A 24 13.72 3.95 7.16
C ALA A 24 13.58 3.28 8.53
N ASP A 25 12.53 3.62 9.25
CA ASP A 25 12.16 3.02 10.53
C ASP A 25 11.20 1.84 10.33
N ILE A 26 10.30 1.98 9.37
CA ILE A 26 9.22 1.03 9.06
C ILE A 26 9.12 0.85 7.54
N ALA A 27 8.85 -0.38 7.11
CA ALA A 27 8.41 -0.65 5.73
C ALA A 27 7.00 -1.25 5.71
N LEU A 28 6.18 -0.77 4.77
CA LEU A 28 4.86 -1.25 4.43
C LEU A 28 4.97 -1.96 3.09
N LEU A 29 5.04 -3.28 3.10
CA LEU A 29 5.36 -4.06 1.92
C LEU A 29 4.12 -4.73 1.32
N GLN A 30 4.09 -4.85 0.01
CA GLN A 30 3.10 -5.62 -0.74
C GLN A 30 3.82 -6.68 -1.58
N GLU A 31 3.13 -7.76 -1.89
CA GLU A 31 3.70 -8.96 -2.51
C GLU A 31 5.00 -9.45 -1.82
N ALA A 32 5.06 -9.32 -0.50
CA ALA A 32 6.21 -9.73 0.27
C ALA A 32 6.19 -11.25 0.52
N THR A 33 7.23 -11.93 0.11
CA THR A 33 7.57 -13.30 0.50
C THR A 33 8.31 -13.31 1.82
N GLU A 34 8.54 -14.48 2.41
CA GLU A 34 9.42 -14.61 3.57
C GLU A 34 10.79 -13.97 3.29
N PRO A 35 11.34 -13.15 4.21
CA PRO A 35 12.62 -12.50 4.00
C PRO A 35 13.75 -13.52 3.89
N PRO A 36 14.73 -13.29 3.01
CA PRO A 36 15.92 -14.13 2.92
C PRO A 36 16.65 -14.23 4.27
N ALA A 37 17.25 -15.39 4.57
CA ALA A 37 17.88 -15.67 5.86
C ALA A 37 19.02 -14.69 6.24
N ASP A 38 19.68 -14.10 5.23
CA ASP A 38 20.74 -13.11 5.40
C ASP A 38 20.23 -11.77 5.94
N VAL A 39 18.97 -11.42 5.66
CA VAL A 39 18.33 -10.17 6.12
C VAL A 39 17.37 -10.36 7.28
N ALA A 40 16.75 -11.52 7.41
CA ALA A 40 15.71 -11.81 8.42
C ALA A 40 16.17 -11.52 9.87
N ARG A 41 17.46 -11.65 10.17
CA ARG A 41 18.04 -11.40 11.50
C ARG A 41 18.23 -9.91 11.81
N ARG A 42 18.09 -9.05 10.82
CA ARG A 42 18.39 -7.60 10.90
C ARG A 42 17.12 -6.75 10.94
N MET A 43 15.95 -7.37 10.90
CA MET A 43 14.66 -6.70 10.90
C MET A 43 13.62 -7.51 11.69
N GLU A 44 12.57 -6.86 12.15
CA GLU A 44 11.43 -7.50 12.77
C GLU A 44 10.23 -7.38 11.84
N VAL A 45 9.59 -8.51 11.52
CA VAL A 45 8.41 -8.55 10.64
C VAL A 45 7.18 -8.94 11.44
N ASP A 46 6.01 -8.43 11.08
CA ASP A 46 4.76 -8.84 11.71
C ASP A 46 4.59 -10.37 11.69
N PRO A 47 4.00 -10.97 12.73
CA PRO A 47 4.00 -12.42 12.94
C PRO A 47 3.04 -13.20 12.04
N SER A 48 2.34 -12.53 11.11
CA SER A 48 1.38 -13.19 10.23
C SER A 48 2.04 -14.27 9.35
N PRO A 49 1.36 -15.38 9.06
CA PRO A 49 1.93 -16.46 8.27
C PRO A 49 2.20 -16.02 6.82
N TRP A 50 3.33 -16.46 6.26
CA TRP A 50 3.72 -16.15 4.88
C TRP A 50 2.83 -16.83 3.83
N ARG A 51 2.22 -17.94 4.19
CA ARG A 51 1.25 -18.62 3.33
C ARG A 51 -0.15 -18.22 3.74
N THR A 52 -0.79 -17.45 2.91
CA THR A 52 -2.18 -17.04 3.14
C THR A 52 -3.12 -17.94 2.35
N ALA A 53 -4.11 -18.50 3.04
CA ALA A 53 -5.20 -19.25 2.45
C ALA A 53 -6.46 -18.36 2.38
N GLY A 54 -7.16 -18.37 1.27
CA GLY A 54 -8.43 -17.67 1.13
C GLY A 54 -9.00 -17.84 -0.27
N ALA A 55 -10.28 -18.11 -0.39
CA ALA A 55 -11.00 -18.30 -1.65
C ALA A 55 -10.32 -19.27 -2.65
N GLY A 56 -9.71 -20.36 -2.14
CA GLY A 56 -9.08 -21.40 -2.96
C GLY A 56 -7.72 -21.04 -3.55
N VAL A 57 -7.14 -19.89 -3.19
CA VAL A 57 -5.84 -19.45 -3.69
C VAL A 57 -4.84 -19.40 -2.54
N HIS A 58 -3.86 -20.29 -2.58
CA HIS A 58 -2.69 -20.21 -1.70
C HIS A 58 -1.67 -19.27 -2.32
N ARG A 59 -1.33 -18.19 -1.60
CA ARG A 59 -0.29 -17.25 -2.01
C ARG A 59 0.88 -17.34 -1.04
N PRO A 60 2.12 -17.54 -1.53
CA PRO A 60 3.32 -17.53 -0.68
C PRO A 60 3.84 -16.11 -0.43
N TRP A 61 2.99 -15.11 -0.52
CA TRP A 61 3.31 -13.69 -0.34
C TRP A 61 2.08 -12.93 0.19
N ARG A 62 2.33 -11.81 0.85
CA ARG A 62 1.30 -11.00 1.52
C ARG A 62 1.68 -9.53 1.65
N ALA A 63 0.75 -8.71 2.11
CA ALA A 63 1.07 -7.42 2.73
C ALA A 63 1.81 -7.68 4.05
N ALA A 64 2.80 -6.85 4.37
CA ALA A 64 3.58 -6.97 5.60
C ALA A 64 3.95 -5.60 6.16
N VAL A 65 4.10 -5.52 7.48
CA VAL A 65 4.71 -4.39 8.18
C VAL A 65 6.05 -4.86 8.76
N VAL A 66 7.11 -4.10 8.48
CA VAL A 66 8.48 -4.45 8.88
C VAL A 66 9.07 -3.32 9.71
N LYS A 67 9.60 -3.64 10.88
CA LYS A 67 10.41 -2.73 11.69
C LYS A 67 11.87 -2.85 11.26
N LEU A 68 12.49 -1.73 10.88
CA LEU A 68 13.83 -1.66 10.35
C LEU A 68 14.82 -0.99 11.30
N SER A 69 14.35 -0.26 12.31
CA SER A 69 15.24 0.45 13.24
C SER A 69 14.78 0.35 14.69
N SER A 70 15.70 0.61 15.62
CA SER A 70 15.42 0.71 17.05
C SER A 70 14.86 2.08 17.48
N ARG A 71 14.73 3.04 16.58
CA ARG A 71 14.21 4.39 16.88
C ARG A 71 12.72 4.40 17.18
N VAL A 72 12.02 3.30 16.86
CA VAL A 72 10.58 3.13 17.11
C VAL A 72 10.31 1.81 17.82
N ALA A 73 9.29 1.81 18.67
CA ALA A 73 8.68 0.59 19.16
C ALA A 73 7.48 0.24 18.26
N VAL A 74 7.20 -1.05 18.09
CA VAL A 74 6.11 -1.54 17.23
C VAL A 74 5.31 -2.58 17.99
N GLN A 75 3.99 -2.43 17.98
CA GLN A 75 3.04 -3.42 18.44
C GLN A 75 2.21 -3.89 17.24
N TRP A 76 2.35 -5.15 16.89
CA TRP A 76 1.66 -5.74 15.76
C TRP A 76 0.18 -5.97 16.06
N PHE A 77 -0.67 -5.68 15.07
CA PHE A 77 -1.99 -6.30 15.03
C PHE A 77 -1.85 -7.70 14.44
N GLU A 78 -2.61 -8.64 14.98
CA GLU A 78 -2.73 -9.98 14.40
C GLU A 78 -4.01 -10.05 13.57
N PRO A 79 -3.91 -10.01 12.23
CA PRO A 79 -5.08 -10.09 11.38
C PRO A 79 -5.71 -11.49 11.46
N LYS A 80 -7.03 -11.53 11.69
CA LYS A 80 -7.81 -12.76 11.72
C LYS A 80 -8.82 -12.80 10.59
N PRO A 81 -9.12 -13.98 10.03
CA PRO A 81 -10.25 -14.14 9.12
C PRO A 81 -11.54 -13.64 9.78
N LEU A 82 -12.47 -13.07 9.01
CA LEU A 82 -13.76 -12.59 9.53
C LEU A 82 -14.52 -13.65 10.33
N THR A 83 -14.40 -14.92 9.94
CA THR A 83 -15.05 -16.04 10.60
C THR A 83 -14.51 -16.33 12.02
N ASP A 84 -13.29 -15.91 12.30
CA ASP A 84 -12.54 -16.27 13.50
C ASP A 84 -12.30 -15.05 14.40
N ALA A 85 -12.67 -13.84 13.93
CA ALA A 85 -12.44 -12.59 14.61
C ALA A 85 -13.45 -12.37 15.74
N LEU A 86 -12.95 -11.93 16.89
CA LEU A 86 -13.73 -11.47 18.03
C LEU A 86 -13.79 -9.93 18.05
N PRO A 87 -14.71 -9.33 18.82
CA PRO A 87 -14.71 -7.89 19.01
C PRO A 87 -13.35 -7.39 19.54
N GLY A 88 -12.74 -6.44 18.83
CA GLY A 88 -11.40 -5.91 19.14
C GLY A 88 -10.26 -6.50 18.32
N ASP A 89 -10.46 -7.61 17.60
CA ASP A 89 -9.50 -8.14 16.66
C ASP A 89 -9.48 -7.32 15.35
N LEU A 90 -8.35 -7.32 14.66
CA LEU A 90 -8.28 -6.84 13.28
C LEU A 90 -8.84 -7.91 12.34
N ALA A 91 -10.14 -7.81 12.06
CA ALA A 91 -10.80 -8.72 11.13
C ALA A 91 -10.43 -8.39 9.68
N VAL A 92 -9.90 -9.36 8.93
CA VAL A 92 -9.51 -9.17 7.53
C VAL A 92 -10.32 -10.10 6.63
N SER A 93 -11.05 -9.49 5.69
CA SER A 93 -11.94 -10.21 4.78
C SER A 93 -11.20 -11.10 3.77
N ARG A 94 -9.93 -10.78 3.50
CA ARG A 94 -9.05 -11.57 2.64
C ARG A 94 -7.64 -11.62 3.25
N PRO A 95 -7.25 -12.74 3.87
CA PRO A 95 -5.93 -12.87 4.50
C PRO A 95 -4.78 -12.50 3.55
N GLY A 96 -3.80 -11.77 4.09
CA GLY A 96 -2.62 -11.35 3.35
C GLY A 96 -2.78 -10.06 2.52
N THR A 97 -3.94 -9.39 2.56
CA THR A 97 -4.15 -8.12 1.85
C THR A 97 -3.97 -6.89 2.74
N LEU A 98 -4.01 -7.07 4.06
CA LEU A 98 -3.84 -6.01 5.05
C LEU A 98 -2.92 -6.50 6.16
N ALA A 99 -1.93 -5.71 6.53
CA ALA A 99 -1.12 -5.87 7.74
C ALA A 99 -1.03 -4.51 8.44
N ALA A 100 -1.12 -4.49 9.77
CA ALA A 100 -1.11 -3.23 10.51
C ALA A 100 -0.33 -3.35 11.83
N ALA A 101 0.12 -2.19 12.32
CA ALA A 101 0.82 -2.09 13.60
C ALA A 101 0.62 -0.70 14.22
N VAL A 102 0.72 -0.64 15.54
CA VAL A 102 0.93 0.62 16.27
C VAL A 102 2.42 0.91 16.27
N VAL A 103 2.81 2.09 15.84
CA VAL A 103 4.19 2.60 15.88
C VAL A 103 4.28 3.66 16.95
N THR A 104 5.20 3.47 17.91
CA THR A 104 5.49 4.43 18.97
C THR A 104 6.89 5.00 18.72
N PRO A 105 7.01 6.26 18.27
CA PRO A 105 8.30 6.93 18.12
C PRO A 105 8.94 7.19 19.51
N GLY A 106 10.26 7.34 19.54
CA GLY A 106 10.98 7.74 20.77
C GLY A 106 10.53 9.10 21.30
N THR A 107 10.00 9.97 20.43
CA THR A 107 9.38 11.26 20.76
C THR A 107 8.16 11.46 19.87
N GLY A 108 7.05 11.94 20.44
CA GLY A 108 5.78 12.15 19.74
C GLY A 108 4.72 11.12 20.12
N GLU A 109 3.57 11.25 19.52
CA GLU A 109 2.42 10.38 19.81
C GLU A 109 2.44 9.10 18.95
N PRO A 110 1.97 7.97 19.48
CA PRO A 110 1.77 6.76 18.69
C PRO A 110 0.81 6.98 17.53
N PHE A 111 1.01 6.22 16.48
CA PHE A 111 0.12 6.18 15.31
C PHE A 111 0.04 4.76 14.75
N VAL A 112 -1.04 4.48 14.04
CA VAL A 112 -1.23 3.19 13.35
C VAL A 112 -0.68 3.29 11.94
N VAL A 113 0.00 2.24 11.49
CA VAL A 113 0.38 2.04 10.09
C VAL A 113 -0.34 0.83 9.52
N ALA A 114 -0.72 0.89 8.26
CA ALA A 114 -1.35 -0.20 7.53
C ALA A 114 -0.73 -0.37 6.13
N SER A 115 -0.25 -1.57 5.84
CA SER A 115 0.17 -1.99 4.51
C SER A 115 -1.02 -2.60 3.78
N MET A 116 -1.37 -2.06 2.61
CA MET A 116 -2.53 -2.46 1.83
C MET A 116 -2.13 -3.07 0.49
N TYR A 117 -2.74 -4.20 0.14
CA TYR A 117 -2.59 -4.81 -1.18
C TYR A 117 -3.97 -5.16 -1.77
N ALA A 118 -4.38 -4.46 -2.81
CA ALA A 118 -5.63 -4.72 -3.49
C ALA A 118 -5.46 -5.79 -4.57
N ALA A 119 -5.55 -7.04 -4.17
CA ALA A 119 -5.49 -8.15 -5.10
C ALA A 119 -6.67 -8.11 -6.08
N TRP A 120 -6.41 -8.35 -7.35
CA TRP A 120 -7.45 -8.41 -8.38
C TRP A 120 -8.53 -9.43 -8.04
N GLU A 121 -9.78 -9.02 -8.18
CA GLU A 121 -10.94 -9.89 -8.08
C GLU A 121 -11.47 -10.20 -9.47
N ARG A 122 -11.78 -11.46 -9.67
CA ARG A 122 -12.38 -11.95 -10.91
C ARG A 122 -13.76 -12.51 -10.63
N PRO A 123 -14.72 -12.33 -11.55
CA PRO A 123 -16.01 -12.99 -11.45
C PRO A 123 -15.83 -14.51 -11.40
N HIS A 124 -16.81 -15.20 -10.85
CA HIS A 124 -16.82 -16.66 -10.89
C HIS A 124 -16.80 -17.15 -12.35
N THR A 125 -16.06 -18.21 -12.62
CA THR A 125 -15.86 -18.74 -13.99
C THR A 125 -17.15 -19.07 -14.73
N THR A 126 -18.23 -19.39 -14.00
CA THR A 126 -19.56 -19.69 -14.58
C THR A 126 -20.28 -18.45 -15.11
N THR A 127 -19.80 -17.23 -14.81
CA THR A 127 -20.47 -16.00 -15.27
C THR A 127 -20.13 -15.63 -16.71
N GLY A 128 -19.12 -16.25 -17.32
CA GLY A 128 -18.61 -15.88 -18.65
C GLY A 128 -17.95 -14.49 -18.71
N SER A 129 -17.86 -13.77 -17.59
CA SER A 129 -17.21 -12.45 -17.53
C SER A 129 -15.70 -12.60 -17.38
N SER A 130 -14.96 -11.83 -18.17
CA SER A 130 -13.49 -11.71 -18.08
C SER A 130 -13.04 -10.45 -17.29
N TRP A 131 -13.96 -9.68 -16.77
CA TRP A 131 -13.65 -8.42 -16.09
C TRP A 131 -12.86 -8.65 -14.80
N ILE A 132 -11.96 -7.72 -14.51
CA ILE A 132 -11.17 -7.67 -13.28
C ILE A 132 -11.65 -6.47 -12.48
N TYR A 133 -12.04 -6.72 -11.23
CA TYR A 133 -12.55 -5.69 -10.32
C TYR A 133 -11.48 -5.34 -9.28
N ALA A 134 -10.56 -4.46 -9.64
CA ALA A 134 -9.57 -3.97 -8.69
C ALA A 134 -10.23 -3.11 -7.60
N ASP A 135 -11.17 -2.25 -7.97
CA ASP A 135 -11.94 -1.41 -7.05
C ASP A 135 -12.73 -2.22 -6.01
N GLY A 136 -13.27 -3.38 -6.37
CA GLY A 136 -13.94 -4.28 -5.43
C GLY A 136 -13.03 -4.72 -4.30
N SER A 137 -11.78 -5.06 -4.63
CA SER A 137 -10.75 -5.41 -3.64
C SER A 137 -10.40 -4.22 -2.74
N VAL A 138 -10.27 -3.02 -3.31
CA VAL A 138 -10.00 -1.82 -2.50
C VAL A 138 -11.15 -1.49 -1.57
N HIS A 139 -12.39 -1.58 -2.03
CA HIS A 139 -13.57 -1.36 -1.17
C HIS A 139 -13.62 -2.34 0.00
N ARG A 140 -13.16 -3.57 -0.20
CA ARG A 140 -13.01 -4.55 0.87
C ARG A 140 -11.92 -4.13 1.86
N LEU A 141 -10.75 -3.72 1.37
CA LEU A 141 -9.68 -3.19 2.23
C LEU A 141 -10.13 -1.98 3.06
N ILE A 142 -10.94 -1.08 2.48
CA ILE A 142 -11.50 0.06 3.21
C ILE A 142 -12.42 -0.42 4.34
N ALA A 143 -13.21 -1.47 4.09
CA ALA A 143 -14.05 -2.04 5.12
C ALA A 143 -13.22 -2.66 6.26
N ASP A 144 -12.14 -3.38 5.93
CA ASP A 144 -11.22 -3.95 6.92
C ASP A 144 -10.48 -2.84 7.70
N LEU A 145 -10.00 -1.79 7.02
CA LEU A 145 -9.32 -0.65 7.61
C LEU A 145 -10.24 0.17 8.55
N SER A 146 -11.53 0.22 8.26
CA SER A 146 -12.49 0.98 9.06
C SER A 146 -12.59 0.51 10.52
N ALA A 147 -12.23 -0.75 10.79
CA ALA A 147 -12.14 -1.28 12.16
C ALA A 147 -11.06 -0.57 12.98
N LEU A 148 -9.93 -0.19 12.36
CA LEU A 148 -8.88 0.60 13.01
C LEU A 148 -9.35 2.03 13.29
N VAL A 149 -10.11 2.63 12.36
CA VAL A 149 -10.70 3.97 12.54
C VAL A 149 -11.62 3.99 13.75
N GLY A 150 -12.47 2.99 13.91
CA GLY A 150 -13.38 2.88 15.05
C GLY A 150 -12.69 2.64 16.40
N GLN A 151 -11.46 2.18 16.41
CA GLN A 151 -10.72 1.82 17.64
C GLN A 151 -9.71 2.89 18.08
N GLN A 152 -9.31 3.81 17.19
CA GLN A 152 -8.24 4.79 17.44
C GLN A 152 -8.80 6.16 17.80
N ALA A 153 -8.67 6.57 19.07
CA ALA A 153 -8.99 7.93 19.48
C ALA A 153 -8.07 8.92 18.72
N GLY A 154 -8.69 9.94 18.10
CA GLY A 154 -7.98 10.92 17.29
C GLY A 154 -7.52 10.39 15.93
N HIS A 155 -7.79 9.14 15.61
CA HIS A 155 -7.57 8.54 14.28
C HIS A 155 -6.21 8.91 13.66
N ARG A 156 -5.12 8.60 14.36
CA ARG A 156 -3.76 8.79 13.84
C ARG A 156 -3.35 7.54 13.06
N ILE A 157 -3.78 7.46 11.81
CA ILE A 157 -3.60 6.30 10.93
C ILE A 157 -2.94 6.72 9.63
N LEU A 158 -1.91 5.98 9.21
CA LEU A 158 -1.31 6.03 7.88
C LEU A 158 -1.54 4.69 7.19
N ALA A 159 -2.18 4.69 6.03
CA ALA A 159 -2.40 3.50 5.23
C ALA A 159 -1.78 3.69 3.85
N ALA A 160 -0.96 2.75 3.40
CA ALA A 160 -0.26 2.85 2.13
C ALA A 160 -0.14 1.50 1.43
N GLY A 161 -0.06 1.54 0.11
CA GLY A 161 0.24 0.35 -0.67
C GLY A 161 -0.30 0.37 -2.10
N ASP A 162 -0.21 -0.79 -2.72
CA ASP A 162 -0.64 -1.04 -4.08
C ASP A 162 -2.15 -1.32 -4.13
N LEU A 163 -2.90 -0.40 -4.71
CA LEU A 163 -4.35 -0.51 -4.86
C LEU A 163 -4.79 -1.07 -6.22
N ASN A 164 -3.86 -1.26 -7.15
CA ASN A 164 -4.16 -1.78 -8.49
C ASN A 164 -5.30 -1.04 -9.23
N ILE A 165 -5.51 0.23 -8.93
CA ILE A 165 -6.47 1.13 -9.59
C ILE A 165 -5.75 2.38 -10.10
N LEU A 166 -6.39 3.10 -11.01
CA LEU A 166 -5.90 4.39 -11.51
C LEU A 166 -6.55 5.56 -10.76
N HIS A 167 -5.89 6.71 -10.74
CA HIS A 167 -6.40 7.92 -10.09
C HIS A 167 -6.63 9.02 -11.13
N GLY A 168 -7.88 9.48 -11.22
CA GLY A 168 -8.28 10.57 -12.11
C GLY A 168 -8.58 10.16 -13.56
N TYR A 169 -8.41 8.89 -13.91
CA TYR A 169 -8.77 8.32 -15.22
C TYR A 169 -9.09 6.83 -15.07
N GLY A 170 -9.60 6.22 -16.14
CA GLY A 170 -9.96 4.80 -16.16
C GLY A 170 -9.11 4.00 -17.15
N GLU A 171 -9.16 2.69 -17.06
CA GLU A 171 -8.49 1.78 -18.00
C GLU A 171 -8.91 2.10 -19.44
N ASN A 172 -7.92 2.27 -20.32
CA ASN A 172 -8.11 2.65 -21.73
C ASN A 172 -8.99 3.91 -21.91
N GLY A 173 -8.87 4.89 -21.03
CA GLY A 173 -9.66 6.12 -21.05
C GLY A 173 -11.15 5.96 -20.73
N SER A 174 -11.57 4.82 -20.18
CA SER A 174 -12.97 4.53 -19.91
C SER A 174 -13.55 5.42 -18.79
N PRO A 175 -14.58 6.25 -19.07
CA PRO A 175 -15.24 7.04 -18.02
C PRO A 175 -15.92 6.16 -16.96
N TYR A 176 -16.39 4.97 -17.32
CA TYR A 176 -16.98 4.03 -16.40
C TYR A 176 -15.96 3.60 -15.33
N TRP A 177 -14.74 3.19 -15.72
CA TRP A 177 -13.70 2.82 -14.78
C TRP A 177 -13.18 4.00 -14.00
N ALA A 178 -13.04 5.17 -14.61
CA ALA A 178 -12.67 6.40 -13.91
C ALA A 178 -13.65 6.71 -12.77
N SER A 179 -14.95 6.62 -13.04
CA SER A 179 -16.00 6.85 -12.04
C SER A 179 -15.96 5.79 -10.92
N ARG A 180 -15.75 4.53 -11.25
CA ARG A 180 -15.62 3.46 -10.25
C ARG A 180 -14.42 3.70 -9.33
N TYR A 181 -13.25 4.01 -9.90
CA TYR A 181 -12.05 4.28 -9.12
C TYR A 181 -12.18 5.52 -8.24
N ALA A 182 -12.85 6.55 -8.72
CA ALA A 182 -13.14 7.76 -7.93
C ALA A 182 -13.94 7.44 -6.65
N THR A 183 -14.83 6.42 -6.68
CA THR A 183 -15.59 6.01 -5.48
C THR A 183 -14.70 5.48 -4.35
N VAL A 184 -13.53 4.93 -4.69
CA VAL A 184 -12.54 4.47 -3.70
C VAL A 184 -12.00 5.65 -2.90
N PHE A 185 -11.56 6.71 -3.59
CA PHE A 185 -11.02 7.90 -2.94
C PHE A 185 -12.09 8.62 -2.13
N ALA A 186 -13.31 8.75 -2.68
CA ALA A 186 -14.45 9.31 -1.95
C ALA A 186 -14.78 8.50 -0.69
N ARG A 187 -14.70 7.18 -0.74
CA ARG A 187 -14.96 6.32 0.42
C ARG A 187 -13.84 6.39 1.46
N MET A 188 -12.58 6.50 1.05
CA MET A 188 -11.46 6.77 1.98
C MET A 188 -11.67 8.11 2.69
N GLU A 189 -12.01 9.16 1.97
CA GLU A 189 -12.32 10.48 2.56
C GLU A 189 -13.50 10.38 3.55
N ALA A 190 -14.55 9.64 3.20
CA ALA A 190 -15.72 9.47 4.05
C ALA A 190 -15.42 8.80 5.40
N ILE A 191 -14.38 7.97 5.49
CA ILE A 191 -13.90 7.40 6.75
C ILE A 191 -12.78 8.25 7.40
N GLY A 192 -12.55 9.46 6.92
CA GLY A 192 -11.57 10.41 7.46
C GLY A 192 -10.13 10.14 7.03
N MET A 193 -9.90 9.36 5.97
CA MET A 193 -8.58 9.04 5.41
C MET A 193 -8.33 9.87 4.14
N ARG A 194 -7.53 10.92 4.26
CA ARG A 194 -7.18 11.80 3.14
C ARG A 194 -6.10 11.18 2.27
N PHE A 195 -6.24 11.32 0.96
CA PHE A 195 -5.15 11.02 0.02
C PHE A 195 -4.03 12.06 0.18
N VAL A 196 -2.83 11.60 0.52
CA VAL A 196 -1.66 12.46 0.77
C VAL A 196 -0.52 12.25 -0.24
N GLY A 197 -0.72 11.41 -1.24
CA GLY A 197 0.25 11.24 -2.33
C GLY A 197 0.64 9.78 -2.61
N PRO A 198 1.71 9.58 -3.42
CA PRO A 198 2.59 10.60 -3.99
C PRO A 198 1.93 11.42 -5.09
N GLN A 199 2.38 12.68 -5.23
CA GLN A 199 1.93 13.59 -6.28
C GLN A 199 3.09 14.54 -6.68
N ALA A 200 3.09 15.02 -7.92
CA ALA A 200 4.04 16.03 -8.37
C ALA A 200 3.92 17.32 -7.52
N PRO A 201 5.02 18.00 -7.17
CA PRO A 201 6.38 17.76 -7.65
C PRO A 201 7.18 16.72 -6.84
N ALA A 202 6.57 16.01 -5.90
CA ALA A 202 7.25 15.02 -5.06
C ALA A 202 7.40 13.64 -5.77
N GLY A 203 7.74 13.67 -7.01
CA GLY A 203 8.01 12.55 -7.90
C GLY A 203 8.04 13.02 -9.36
N ARG A 204 8.71 12.24 -10.22
CA ARG A 204 8.78 12.51 -11.66
C ARG A 204 7.40 12.26 -12.29
N ARG A 205 6.96 13.17 -13.16
CA ARG A 205 5.75 12.95 -13.98
C ARG A 205 6.05 11.94 -15.09
N ALA A 206 4.99 11.32 -15.62
CA ALA A 206 5.13 10.39 -16.76
C ALA A 206 5.72 11.11 -17.99
N ASP A 207 6.59 10.39 -18.73
CA ASP A 207 7.10 10.78 -20.02
C ASP A 207 7.31 9.50 -20.85
N PRO A 208 6.52 9.27 -21.91
CA PRO A 208 5.44 10.14 -22.42
C PRO A 208 4.25 10.26 -21.43
N TRP A 209 3.55 11.39 -21.54
CA TRP A 209 2.32 11.62 -20.75
C TRP A 209 1.20 10.77 -21.33
N PRO A 210 0.43 10.02 -20.49
CA PRO A 210 -0.71 9.24 -20.98
C PRO A 210 -1.81 10.14 -21.55
N ASP A 211 -2.30 9.84 -22.76
CA ASP A 211 -3.34 10.63 -23.41
C ASP A 211 -4.66 10.67 -22.60
N GLU A 212 -4.93 9.60 -21.85
CA GLU A 212 -6.14 9.47 -21.02
C GLU A 212 -6.08 10.26 -19.71
N LEU A 213 -4.88 10.66 -19.30
CA LEU A 213 -4.69 11.37 -18.03
C LEU A 213 -4.81 12.88 -18.24
N PRO A 214 -5.70 13.58 -17.51
CA PRO A 214 -5.82 15.03 -17.63
C PRO A 214 -4.47 15.74 -17.44
N THR A 215 -4.16 16.70 -18.30
CA THR A 215 -2.86 17.42 -18.30
C THR A 215 -2.58 18.15 -16.99
N ALA A 216 -3.62 18.55 -16.26
CA ALA A 216 -3.52 19.17 -14.93
C ALA A 216 -3.31 18.15 -13.79
N SER A 217 -3.32 16.84 -14.08
CA SER A 217 -3.12 15.81 -13.05
C SER A 217 -1.75 15.93 -12.39
N ALA A 218 -1.71 15.71 -11.08
CA ALA A 218 -0.48 15.63 -10.31
C ALA A 218 0.06 14.19 -10.15
N ASN A 219 -0.51 13.22 -10.88
CA ASN A 219 -0.10 11.83 -10.78
C ASN A 219 1.39 11.65 -11.14
N VAL A 220 2.02 10.71 -10.44
CA VAL A 220 3.40 10.29 -10.68
C VAL A 220 3.42 8.78 -10.88
N PRO A 221 4.06 8.25 -11.93
CA PRO A 221 4.10 6.81 -12.15
C PRO A 221 4.82 6.10 -11.00
N THR A 222 4.22 5.02 -10.53
CA THR A 222 4.79 4.16 -9.49
C THR A 222 4.96 2.71 -9.93
N TYR A 223 4.41 2.38 -11.11
CA TYR A 223 4.43 1.04 -11.69
C TYR A 223 4.75 1.07 -13.17
N HIS A 224 5.55 0.12 -13.63
CA HIS A 224 5.76 -0.16 -15.04
C HIS A 224 5.36 -1.60 -15.40
N THR A 225 4.79 -1.76 -16.57
CA THR A 225 4.45 -3.09 -17.11
C THR A 225 5.71 -3.81 -17.59
N THR A 226 5.59 -5.12 -17.92
CA THR A 226 6.69 -5.90 -18.51
C THR A 226 7.15 -5.38 -19.89
N HIS A 227 6.35 -4.53 -20.53
CA HIS A 227 6.66 -3.88 -21.82
C HIS A 227 7.22 -2.47 -21.67
N GLN A 228 7.37 -2.00 -20.44
CA GLN A 228 7.89 -0.68 -20.11
C GLN A 228 9.15 -0.82 -19.26
N THR A 229 9.90 0.28 -19.20
CA THR A 229 11.01 0.47 -18.27
C THR A 229 10.63 1.51 -17.24
N PRO A 230 11.39 1.67 -16.16
CA PRO A 230 11.17 2.77 -15.21
C PRO A 230 11.06 4.15 -15.86
N SER A 231 11.84 4.41 -16.93
CA SER A 231 11.80 5.69 -17.65
C SER A 231 10.51 5.93 -18.42
N THR A 232 9.85 4.86 -18.89
CA THR A 232 8.62 4.93 -19.69
C THR A 232 7.37 4.53 -18.89
N ALA A 233 7.50 4.37 -17.56
CA ALA A 233 6.39 4.11 -16.66
C ALA A 233 5.34 5.24 -16.72
N THR A 234 4.06 4.88 -16.77
CA THR A 234 2.95 5.83 -16.90
C THR A 234 1.89 5.70 -15.83
N ARG A 235 1.84 4.59 -15.11
CA ARG A 235 0.75 4.28 -14.17
C ARG A 235 1.14 4.57 -12.73
N GLN A 236 0.24 5.20 -11.99
CA GLN A 236 0.28 5.29 -10.54
C GLN A 236 -0.68 4.25 -9.97
N LEU A 237 -0.17 3.27 -9.23
CA LEU A 237 -0.95 2.21 -8.58
C LEU A 237 -0.78 2.21 -7.06
N ASP A 238 0.28 2.88 -6.56
CA ASP A 238 0.63 2.96 -5.15
C ASP A 238 0.17 4.31 -4.58
N PHE A 239 -0.52 4.25 -3.44
CA PHE A 239 -1.17 5.40 -2.83
C PHE A 239 -0.91 5.43 -1.33
N VAL A 240 -0.88 6.64 -0.77
CA VAL A 240 -0.76 6.88 0.66
C VAL A 240 -1.96 7.70 1.13
N PHE A 241 -2.60 7.23 2.19
CA PHE A 241 -3.68 7.91 2.88
C PHE A 241 -3.31 8.14 4.33
N ALA A 242 -3.72 9.25 4.88
CA ALA A 242 -3.54 9.56 6.29
C ALA A 242 -4.84 10.09 6.89
N SER A 243 -5.11 9.73 8.14
CA SER A 243 -6.25 10.30 8.86
C SER A 243 -6.11 11.81 9.02
N VAL A 244 -7.22 12.51 9.14
CA VAL A 244 -7.26 13.98 9.26
C VAL A 244 -6.29 14.50 10.34
N GLY A 245 -6.22 13.82 11.49
CA GLY A 245 -5.32 14.22 12.59
C GLY A 245 -3.82 13.97 12.33
N LEU A 246 -3.47 13.27 11.24
CA LEU A 246 -2.08 12.97 10.90
C LEU A 246 -1.64 13.59 9.57
N ALA A 247 -2.58 13.85 8.65
CA ALA A 247 -2.31 14.20 7.25
C ALA A 247 -1.35 15.40 7.07
N GLU A 248 -1.52 16.44 7.89
CA GLU A 248 -0.68 17.65 7.81
C GLU A 248 0.79 17.43 8.21
N GLN A 249 1.07 16.34 8.95
CA GLN A 249 2.41 15.94 9.40
C GLN A 249 3.10 15.00 8.40
N VAL A 250 2.38 14.53 7.37
CA VAL A 250 2.87 13.54 6.41
C VAL A 250 3.44 14.22 5.18
N ARG A 251 4.62 13.77 4.76
CA ARG A 251 5.23 14.13 3.48
C ARG A 251 5.50 12.85 2.70
N VAL A 252 5.05 12.81 1.46
CA VAL A 252 5.13 11.62 0.60
C VAL A 252 5.92 11.93 -0.66
N ARG A 253 6.83 11.04 -1.02
CA ARG A 253 7.64 11.17 -2.23
C ARG A 253 7.73 9.83 -2.96
N ALA A 254 7.51 9.83 -4.27
CA ALA A 254 7.84 8.69 -5.12
C ALA A 254 9.32 8.70 -5.50
N ARG A 255 10.02 7.57 -5.31
CA ARG A 255 11.40 7.36 -5.79
C ARG A 255 11.36 6.78 -7.20
N ASN A 256 10.68 7.47 -8.09
CA ASN A 256 10.37 7.00 -9.44
C ASN A 256 11.32 7.52 -10.54
N GLU A 257 12.45 8.09 -10.15
CA GLU A 257 13.55 8.30 -11.09
C GLU A 257 14.09 6.95 -11.57
N PRO A 258 14.43 6.77 -12.86
CA PRO A 258 14.83 5.47 -13.39
C PRO A 258 15.95 4.79 -12.58
N ASP A 259 16.97 5.53 -12.19
CA ASP A 259 18.12 5.02 -11.42
C ASP A 259 17.80 4.68 -9.96
N HIS A 260 16.66 5.14 -9.44
CA HIS A 260 16.22 4.91 -8.07
C HIS A 260 15.08 3.89 -7.95
N TRP A 261 14.61 3.34 -9.06
CA TRP A 261 13.43 2.47 -9.10
C TRP A 261 13.60 1.19 -8.26
N GLY A 262 14.75 0.55 -8.36
CA GLY A 262 15.03 -0.69 -7.66
C GLY A 262 14.66 -1.94 -8.46
N PRO A 263 14.64 -3.13 -7.83
CA PRO A 263 14.47 -4.42 -8.50
C PRO A 263 13.01 -4.82 -8.77
N SER A 264 12.05 -4.07 -8.25
CA SER A 264 10.61 -4.31 -8.44
C SER A 264 10.10 -3.59 -9.69
N ASP A 265 8.97 -4.03 -10.22
CA ASP A 265 8.17 -3.29 -11.20
C ASP A 265 7.42 -2.09 -10.59
N HIS A 266 7.42 -1.96 -9.26
CA HIS A 266 6.98 -0.78 -8.53
C HIS A 266 8.17 0.01 -7.96
N CYS A 267 8.08 1.35 -7.95
CA CYS A 267 9.05 2.19 -7.25
C CYS A 267 8.74 2.29 -5.76
N ARG A 268 9.71 2.71 -4.97
CA ARG A 268 9.54 2.98 -3.55
C ARG A 268 8.80 4.29 -3.32
N ILE A 269 7.91 4.30 -2.34
CA ILE A 269 7.27 5.52 -1.82
C ILE A 269 7.87 5.82 -0.46
N GLU A 270 8.59 6.92 -0.35
CA GLU A 270 9.12 7.43 0.91
C GLU A 270 8.07 8.28 1.61
N ILE A 271 7.94 8.09 2.92
CA ILE A 271 6.96 8.79 3.75
C ILE A 271 7.66 9.27 5.00
N ASP A 272 7.61 10.57 5.24
CA ASP A 272 8.13 11.20 6.45
C ASP A 272 6.96 11.69 7.31
N ILE A 273 6.96 11.34 8.61
CA ILE A 273 6.02 11.85 9.61
C ILE A 273 6.79 12.73 10.58
N GLN A 274 6.39 14.01 10.66
CA GLN A 274 7.01 15.03 11.50
C GLN A 274 6.54 14.99 12.95
#